data_11c844a8f8a569fafbf4404256e752e2
#
_entry.id   11c844a8f8a569fafbf4404256e752e2
#
_cell.length_a   1.000
_cell.length_b   1.000
_cell.length_c   1.000
_cell.angle_alpha   90.00
_cell.angle_beta   90.00
_cell.angle_gamma   90.00
#
_symmetry.space_group_name_H-M   'P 1'
#
loop_
_entity.id
_entity.type
_entity.pdbx_description
1 polymer ?
#
loop_
_entity_poly.entity_id
_entity_poly.type
_entity_poly.pdbx_seq_one_letter_code
_entity_poly.pdbx_strand_id
1 'polypeptide(L)'
;MDKSVISIESVAITFSQNLIRKGFTKRSLRYFRPYQSSGVVYISREVLGLVLVGELLIEIEDSQSIFEQGGEFFLPPNIYFQATAGDNGAHFLFARQRV
;
A
#
# COMPACT_ATOMS: atom_id res chain seq x y z
N MET A 1 12.01 1.36 -26.60
CA MET A 1 11.76 1.54 -25.88
C MET A 1 11.11 1.36 -25.26
N ASP A 2 10.95 1.30 -24.85
CA ASP A 2 10.31 1.16 -24.17
C ASP A 2 9.78 1.87 -23.59
N LYS A 3 9.38 1.93 -23.63
CA LYS A 3 8.81 2.54 -23.24
C LYS A 3 8.37 2.91 -22.33
N SER A 4 8.30 3.23 -22.35
CA SER A 4 7.42 3.86 -21.41
C SER A 4 7.58 3.25 -20.03
N VAL A 5 8.78 3.13 -19.59
CA VAL A 5 9.06 2.68 -18.25
C VAL A 5 8.90 3.87 -17.32
N ILE A 6 7.80 3.87 -16.55
CA ILE A 6 7.61 4.85 -15.50
C ILE A 6 8.41 4.36 -14.30
N SER A 7 9.36 5.16 -13.84
CA SER A 7 10.18 4.77 -12.71
C SER A 7 9.32 4.72 -11.45
N ILE A 8 9.67 3.81 -10.55
CA ILE A 8 8.93 3.71 -9.28
C ILE A 8 9.09 4.99 -8.45
N GLU A 9 10.18 5.73 -8.65
CA GLU A 9 10.38 7.01 -7.99
C GLU A 9 9.35 8.04 -8.42
N SER A 10 9.08 8.10 -9.73
CA SER A 10 8.04 9.00 -10.25
C SER A 10 6.67 8.64 -9.73
N VAL A 11 6.37 7.36 -9.66
CA VAL A 11 5.09 6.88 -9.11
C VAL A 11 4.98 7.27 -7.64
N ALA A 12 6.05 7.12 -6.88
CA ALA A 12 6.05 7.47 -5.46
C ALA A 12 5.85 8.96 -5.24
N ILE A 13 6.45 9.80 -6.08
CA ILE A 13 6.29 11.25 -5.99
C ILE A 13 4.83 11.63 -6.26
N THR A 14 4.26 11.10 -7.34
CA THR A 14 2.87 11.35 -7.69
C THR A 14 1.92 10.90 -6.59
N PHE A 15 2.17 9.73 -6.04
CA PHE A 15 1.39 9.19 -4.94
C PHE A 15 1.43 10.14 -3.74
N SER A 16 2.61 10.62 -3.38
CA SER A 16 2.79 11.52 -2.23
C SER A 16 2.06 12.84 -2.43
N GLN A 17 2.11 13.39 -3.65
CA GLN A 17 1.42 14.62 -3.98
C GLN A 17 -0.10 14.45 -3.87
N ASN A 18 -0.61 13.31 -4.33
CA ASN A 18 -2.03 13.02 -4.26
C ASN A 18 -2.50 12.85 -2.81
N LEU A 19 -1.66 12.28 -1.95
CA LEU A 19 -2.00 12.15 -0.53
C LEU A 19 -2.24 13.52 0.10
N ILE A 20 -1.35 14.47 -0.15
CA ILE A 20 -1.49 15.82 0.41
C ILE A 20 -2.79 16.46 -0.11
N ARG A 21 -3.03 16.34 -1.40
CA ARG A 21 -4.20 16.93 -2.03
C ARG A 21 -5.51 16.36 -1.48
N LYS A 22 -5.50 15.08 -1.12
CA LYS A 22 -6.71 14.40 -0.63
C LYS A 22 -6.86 14.49 0.89
N GLY A 23 -5.96 15.18 1.57
CA GLY A 23 -6.08 15.37 3.01
C GLY A 23 -5.61 14.19 3.82
N PHE A 24 -4.66 13.42 3.30
CA PHE A 24 -4.07 12.32 4.04
C PHE A 24 -2.88 12.79 4.87
N THR A 25 -2.53 11.99 5.86
CA THR A 25 -1.36 12.25 6.68
C THR A 25 -0.10 12.06 5.84
N LYS A 26 1.04 12.44 6.44
CA LYS A 26 2.33 12.18 5.84
C LYS A 26 2.49 10.68 5.65
N ARG A 27 3.07 10.27 4.52
CA ARG A 27 3.26 8.88 4.21
C ARG A 27 4.29 8.23 5.14
N SER A 28 4.10 6.95 5.39
CA SER A 28 5.03 6.11 6.14
C SER A 28 5.54 4.99 5.24
N LEU A 29 6.80 4.63 5.42
CA LEU A 29 7.41 3.52 4.68
C LEU A 29 7.49 2.30 5.59
N ARG A 30 7.07 1.15 5.08
CA ARG A 30 7.16 -0.12 5.80
C ARG A 30 7.83 -1.16 4.94
N TYR A 31 8.52 -2.08 5.60
CA TYR A 31 9.11 -3.24 4.97
C TYR A 31 8.62 -4.50 5.66
N PHE A 32 8.11 -5.44 4.86
CA PHE A 32 7.75 -6.78 5.31
C PHE A 32 8.73 -7.76 4.68
N ARG A 33 9.29 -8.64 5.51
CA ARG A 33 10.12 -9.73 5.02
C ARG A 33 9.25 -10.71 4.24
N PRO A 34 9.87 -11.62 3.45
CA PRO A 34 9.08 -12.63 2.73
C PRO A 34 8.12 -13.34 3.68
N TYR A 35 6.88 -13.41 3.27
CA TYR A 35 5.76 -14.07 3.97
C TYR A 35 5.41 -13.46 5.32
N GLN A 36 5.98 -12.32 5.67
CA GLN A 36 5.61 -11.63 6.90
C GLN A 36 4.18 -11.11 6.79
N SER A 37 3.43 -11.24 7.86
CA SER A 37 2.04 -10.80 7.94
C SER A 37 1.88 -9.70 8.97
N SER A 38 0.96 -8.80 8.72
CA SER A 38 0.57 -7.78 9.70
C SER A 38 -0.27 -8.37 10.83
N GLY A 39 -0.79 -9.59 10.63
CA GLY A 39 -1.88 -10.08 11.44
C GLY A 39 -3.16 -9.32 11.10
N VAL A 40 -4.24 -9.62 11.82
CA VAL A 40 -5.51 -8.94 11.61
C VAL A 40 -5.46 -7.58 12.30
N VAL A 41 -5.74 -6.53 11.54
CA VAL A 41 -5.66 -5.14 12.00
C VAL A 41 -6.98 -4.45 11.73
N TYR A 42 -7.46 -3.69 12.71
CA TYR A 42 -8.64 -2.84 12.52
C TYR A 42 -8.19 -1.41 12.20
N ILE A 43 -8.82 -0.80 11.20
CA ILE A 43 -8.57 0.60 10.88
C ILE A 43 -9.87 1.37 10.93
N SER A 44 -9.83 2.56 11.51
CA SER A 44 -10.98 3.45 11.61
C SER A 44 -11.00 4.54 10.56
N ARG A 45 -9.90 4.71 9.83
CA ARG A 45 -9.75 5.74 8.81
C ARG A 45 -9.29 5.11 7.52
N GLU A 46 -9.62 5.76 6.39
CA GLU A 46 -9.13 5.32 5.10
C GLU A 46 -7.61 5.26 5.07
N VAL A 47 -7.09 4.27 4.37
CA VAL A 47 -5.66 4.13 4.13
C VAL A 47 -5.44 4.02 2.63
N LEU A 48 -4.49 4.79 2.13
CA LEU A 48 -3.98 4.65 0.77
C LEU A 48 -2.56 4.12 0.84
N GLY A 49 -2.22 3.20 -0.04
CA GLY A 49 -0.88 2.63 -0.06
C GLY A 49 -0.36 2.45 -1.47
N LEU A 50 0.94 2.26 -1.56
CA LEU A 50 1.65 2.04 -2.82
C LEU A 50 2.77 1.03 -2.58
N VAL A 51 2.77 -0.04 -3.35
CA VAL A 51 3.85 -1.04 -3.29
C VAL A 51 5.03 -0.54 -4.12
N LEU A 52 6.18 -0.41 -3.47
CA LEU A 52 7.41 0.04 -4.13
C LEU A 52 8.21 -1.12 -4.70
N VAL A 53 8.31 -2.20 -3.95
CA VAL A 53 9.09 -3.38 -4.34
C VAL A 53 8.37 -4.60 -3.78
N GLY A 54 8.38 -5.70 -4.54
CA GLY A 54 7.80 -6.95 -4.11
C GLY A 54 6.31 -7.02 -4.32
N GLU A 55 5.63 -7.79 -3.50
CA GLU A 55 4.19 -7.93 -3.62
C GLU A 55 3.55 -8.07 -2.26
N LEU A 56 2.30 -7.60 -2.17
CA LEU A 56 1.54 -7.57 -0.93
C LEU A 56 0.15 -8.13 -1.20
N LEU A 57 -0.20 -9.17 -0.47
CA LEU A 57 -1.55 -9.73 -0.48
C LEU A 57 -2.36 -9.04 0.60
N ILE A 58 -3.49 -8.46 0.24
CA ILE A 58 -4.38 -7.82 1.20
C ILE A 58 -5.70 -8.58 1.22
N GLU A 59 -6.10 -8.95 2.44
CA GLU A 59 -7.33 -9.70 2.66
C GLU A 59 -8.29 -8.87 3.49
N ILE A 60 -9.50 -8.68 2.99
CA ILE A 60 -10.58 -7.97 3.68
C ILE A 60 -11.79 -8.88 3.60
N GLU A 61 -12.23 -9.40 4.76
CA GLU A 61 -13.34 -10.35 4.83
C GLU A 61 -13.05 -11.53 3.89
N ASP A 62 -13.91 -11.77 2.92
CA ASP A 62 -13.73 -12.87 1.98
C ASP A 62 -13.01 -12.48 0.70
N SER A 63 -12.55 -11.23 0.62
CA SER A 63 -11.88 -10.72 -0.57
C SER A 63 -10.37 -10.75 -0.40
N GLN A 64 -9.67 -11.12 -1.46
CA GLN A 64 -8.21 -11.12 -1.50
C GLN A 64 -7.76 -10.37 -2.74
N SER A 65 -6.73 -9.55 -2.60
CA SER A 65 -6.15 -8.82 -3.72
C SER A 65 -4.64 -8.82 -3.59
N ILE A 66 -3.94 -8.97 -4.70
CA ILE A 66 -2.48 -8.94 -4.74
C ILE A 66 -2.06 -7.66 -5.43
N PHE A 67 -1.14 -6.93 -4.78
CA PHE A 67 -0.59 -5.69 -5.31
C PHE A 67 0.91 -5.87 -5.52
N GLU A 68 1.36 -5.57 -6.72
CA GLU A 68 2.77 -5.69 -7.10
C GLU A 68 3.38 -4.30 -7.22
N GLN A 69 4.64 -4.26 -7.58
CA GLN A 69 5.37 -2.99 -7.72
C GLN A 69 4.58 -1.98 -8.54
N GLY A 70 4.42 -0.78 -8.01
CA GLY A 70 3.65 0.28 -8.65
C GLY A 70 2.16 0.22 -8.39
N GLY A 71 1.67 -0.84 -7.76
CA GLY A 71 0.26 -0.98 -7.47
C GLY A 71 -0.17 -0.15 -6.28
N GLU A 72 -1.28 0.56 -6.40
CA GLU A 72 -1.87 1.31 -5.31
C GLU A 72 -3.01 0.53 -4.70
N PHE A 73 -3.12 0.59 -3.38
CA PHE A 73 -4.21 -0.08 -2.69
C PHE A 73 -4.96 0.90 -1.81
N PHE A 74 -6.24 0.64 -1.64
CA PHE A 74 -7.13 1.46 -0.85
C PHE A 74 -7.80 0.58 0.18
N LEU A 75 -7.76 1.02 1.45
CA LEU A 75 -8.46 0.34 2.53
C LEU A 75 -9.54 1.28 3.05
N PRO A 76 -10.81 0.89 2.97
CA PRO A 76 -11.88 1.73 3.48
C PRO A 76 -11.84 1.82 5.01
N PRO A 77 -12.51 2.81 5.59
CA PRO A 77 -12.53 2.93 7.05
C PRO A 77 -13.41 1.86 7.68
N ASN A 78 -13.15 1.60 8.95
CA ASN A 78 -13.97 0.72 9.80
C ASN A 78 -13.99 -0.72 9.29
N ILE A 79 -12.81 -1.24 8.96
CA ILE A 79 -12.66 -2.62 8.53
C ILE A 79 -11.53 -3.30 9.29
N TYR A 80 -11.59 -4.63 9.29
CA TYR A 80 -10.46 -5.47 9.64
C TYR A 80 -9.80 -5.94 8.34
N PHE A 81 -8.48 -5.95 8.33
CA PHE A 81 -7.74 -6.45 7.17
C PHE A 81 -6.49 -7.18 7.64
N GLN A 82 -5.89 -7.91 6.72
CA GLN A 82 -4.60 -8.55 6.94
C GLN A 82 -3.77 -8.38 5.69
N ALA A 83 -2.51 -7.98 5.87
CA ALA A 83 -1.57 -7.82 4.76
C ALA A 83 -0.43 -8.80 4.94
N THR A 84 -0.06 -9.50 3.88
CA THR A 84 1.00 -10.49 3.90
C THR A 84 1.90 -10.30 2.70
N ALA A 85 3.21 -10.23 2.92
CA ALA A 85 4.17 -10.12 1.83
C ALA A 85 4.29 -11.44 1.09
N GLY A 86 4.57 -11.36 -0.21
CA GLY A 86 4.87 -12.53 -1.00
C GLY A 86 6.30 -13.03 -0.79
N ASP A 87 6.77 -13.89 -1.70
CA ASP A 87 8.05 -14.58 -1.53
C ASP A 87 9.26 -13.65 -1.68
N ASN A 88 9.06 -12.44 -2.20
CA ASN A 88 10.12 -11.43 -2.31
C ASN A 88 10.03 -10.34 -1.24
N GLY A 89 9.12 -10.49 -0.28
CA GLY A 89 8.87 -9.43 0.68
C GLY A 89 8.10 -8.29 0.05
N ALA A 90 7.98 -7.18 0.75
CA ALA A 90 7.31 -6.00 0.24
C ALA A 90 7.82 -4.75 0.91
N HIS A 91 8.15 -3.75 0.10
CA HIS A 91 8.38 -2.37 0.56
C HIS A 91 7.19 -1.56 0.10
N PHE A 92 6.55 -0.84 1.00
CA PHE A 92 5.37 -0.07 0.60
C PHE A 92 5.23 1.20 1.42
N LEU A 93 4.59 2.18 0.79
CA LEU A 93 4.20 3.42 1.43
C LEU A 93 2.74 3.34 1.80
N PHE A 94 2.35 4.02 2.86
CA PHE A 94 0.93 4.15 3.20
C PHE A 94 0.70 5.40 4.00
N ALA A 95 -0.55 5.87 3.98
CA ALA A 95 -0.97 7.04 4.75
C ALA A 95 -2.42 6.88 5.12
N ARG A 96 -2.81 7.45 6.26
CA ARG A 96 -4.19 7.47 6.72
C ARG A 96 -4.81 8.82 6.46
N GLN A 97 -6.10 8.81 6.20
CA GLN A 97 -6.84 10.05 6.07
C GLN A 97 -6.85 10.78 7.41
N ARG A 98 -6.66 12.08 7.37
CA ARG A 98 -6.79 12.92 8.55
C ARG A 98 -8.24 12.99 8.98
N VAL A 99 -8.44 13.20 10.25
CA VAL A 99 -9.79 13.35 10.79
C VAL A 99 -10.45 14.61 10.28
#